data_80d7645159efda302100127748559809
#
_entry.id   80d7645159efda302100127748559809
#
_cell.length_a   1.000
_cell.length_b   1.000
_cell.length_c   1.000
_cell.angle_alpha   90.00
_cell.angle_beta   90.00
_cell.angle_gamma   90.00
#
_symmetry.space_group_name_H-M   'P 1'
#
loop_
_entity.id
_entity.type
_entity.pdbx_description
1 polymer ?
#
loop_
_entity_poly.entity_id
_entity_poly.type
_entity_poly.pdbx_seq_one_letter_code
_entity_poly.pdbx_strand_id
1 'polypeptide(L)'
;TGTDIFIIGFRDRKGWKDEITAKILESFMVAILRGKLEVVIEDVLLNPESAYSIIFESGAMSSIGKKLRKDVEAQYELLVLGEEQGVFSKDLLIDGTNKITVYVKKYSSRESDRATKHCVMIRHPYMKITYTKGHSFLPYSALCIIHQNELNESLRAIENPQHTDWEIKRLDEDPAEKKRTKAIRREMDNAIDDFIEEVLQQSRSE
;
A
#
# COMPACT_ATOMS: atom_id res chain seq x y z
N THR A 1 -5.44 -18.08 -19.27
CA THR A 1 -3.97 -17.93 -19.24
C THR A 1 -3.57 -17.45 -17.85
N GLY A 2 -2.68 -18.15 -17.18
CA GLY A 2 -2.20 -17.85 -15.83
C GLY A 2 -0.72 -18.21 -15.70
N THR A 3 -0.18 -18.05 -14.50
CA THR A 3 1.19 -18.43 -14.15
C THR A 3 1.14 -19.35 -12.95
N ASP A 4 1.75 -20.51 -13.08
CA ASP A 4 1.95 -21.45 -11.97
C ASP A 4 3.36 -21.28 -11.41
N ILE A 5 3.49 -21.21 -10.07
CA ILE A 5 4.76 -21.09 -9.38
C ILE A 5 4.97 -22.35 -8.55
N PHE A 6 6.02 -23.12 -8.88
CA PHE A 6 6.40 -24.32 -8.16
C PHE A 6 7.67 -24.07 -7.33
N ILE A 7 7.63 -24.32 -6.02
CA ILE A 7 8.78 -24.18 -5.14
C ILE A 7 9.29 -25.57 -4.77
N ILE A 8 10.37 -26.00 -5.44
CA ILE A 8 10.99 -27.31 -5.21
C ILE A 8 11.71 -27.32 -3.85
N GLY A 9 11.47 -28.35 -3.05
CA GLY A 9 12.06 -28.47 -1.72
C GLY A 9 11.47 -27.53 -0.66
N PHE A 10 10.29 -26.99 -0.93
CA PHE A 10 9.58 -26.19 0.06
C PHE A 10 9.40 -27.01 1.37
N ARG A 11 9.80 -26.42 2.48
CA ARG A 11 9.58 -26.99 3.81
C ARG A 11 8.38 -26.33 4.41
N ASP A 12 7.24 -27.02 4.35
CA ASP A 12 6.03 -26.55 5.01
C ASP A 12 6.24 -26.55 6.54
N ARG A 13 5.87 -25.44 7.15
CA ARG A 13 5.86 -25.25 8.60
C ARG A 13 4.46 -24.83 9.00
N LYS A 14 4.09 -25.10 10.23
CA LYS A 14 2.78 -24.69 10.74
C LYS A 14 2.53 -23.19 10.47
N GLY A 15 1.43 -22.88 9.83
CA GLY A 15 1.01 -21.49 9.52
C GLY A 15 1.61 -20.87 8.25
N TRP A 16 2.40 -21.61 7.44
CA TRP A 16 3.02 -21.07 6.22
C TRP A 16 2.00 -20.54 5.21
N LYS A 17 0.85 -21.21 5.11
CA LYS A 17 -0.23 -20.82 4.19
C LYS A 17 -0.80 -19.44 4.57
N ASP A 18 -1.07 -19.24 5.87
CA ASP A 18 -1.56 -17.94 6.37
C ASP A 18 -0.52 -16.84 6.18
N GLU A 19 0.78 -17.13 6.42
CA GLU A 19 1.86 -16.16 6.19
C GLU A 19 1.98 -15.75 4.73
N ILE A 20 1.94 -16.71 3.79
CA ILE A 20 1.98 -16.41 2.35
C ILE A 20 0.74 -15.63 1.93
N THR A 21 -0.44 -16.07 2.35
CA THR A 21 -1.71 -15.38 2.09
C THR A 21 -1.66 -13.92 2.54
N ALA A 22 -1.22 -13.67 3.77
CA ALA A 22 -1.09 -12.33 4.31
C ALA A 22 -0.05 -11.48 3.56
N LYS A 23 1.06 -12.07 3.14
CA LYS A 23 2.10 -11.38 2.36
C LYS A 23 1.62 -11.02 0.95
N ILE A 24 0.86 -11.89 0.33
CA ILE A 24 0.25 -11.60 -0.99
C ILE A 24 -0.78 -10.48 -0.86
N LEU A 25 -1.65 -10.54 0.15
CA LEU A 25 -2.60 -9.46 0.43
C LEU A 25 -1.88 -8.13 0.70
N GLU A 26 -0.86 -8.11 1.56
CA GLU A 26 -0.06 -6.92 1.84
C GLU A 26 0.57 -6.31 0.57
N SER A 27 1.06 -7.16 -0.33
CA SER A 27 1.80 -6.73 -1.51
C SER A 27 0.93 -6.38 -2.71
N PHE A 28 -0.25 -6.99 -2.83
CA PHE A 28 -1.09 -6.92 -4.02
C PHE A 28 -2.57 -6.59 -3.73
N MET A 29 -2.89 -6.06 -2.55
CA MET A 29 -4.27 -5.76 -2.15
C MET A 29 -5.06 -5.00 -3.22
N VAL A 30 -4.46 -3.94 -3.78
CA VAL A 30 -5.11 -3.13 -4.83
C VAL A 30 -5.38 -3.94 -6.09
N ALA A 31 -4.44 -4.78 -6.52
CA ALA A 31 -4.61 -5.62 -7.70
C ALA A 31 -5.71 -6.66 -7.49
N ILE A 32 -5.77 -7.27 -6.31
CA ILE A 32 -6.78 -8.27 -5.94
C ILE A 32 -8.15 -7.61 -5.89
N LEU A 33 -8.35 -6.56 -5.11
CA LEU A 33 -9.65 -5.89 -4.95
C LEU A 33 -10.19 -5.28 -6.26
N ARG A 34 -9.30 -4.93 -7.19
CA ARG A 34 -9.69 -4.47 -8.54
C ARG A 34 -9.90 -5.59 -9.56
N GLY A 35 -9.83 -6.87 -9.14
CA GLY A 35 -9.97 -8.02 -10.03
C GLY A 35 -8.90 -8.10 -11.12
N LYS A 36 -7.70 -7.53 -10.88
CA LYS A 36 -6.55 -7.57 -11.80
C LYS A 36 -5.60 -8.72 -11.50
N LEU A 37 -5.71 -9.28 -10.30
CA LEU A 37 -4.94 -10.42 -9.85
C LEU A 37 -5.85 -11.36 -9.05
N GLU A 38 -5.85 -12.61 -9.42
CA GLU A 38 -6.41 -13.71 -8.64
C GLU A 38 -5.30 -14.68 -8.31
N VAL A 39 -5.24 -15.15 -7.07
CA VAL A 39 -4.19 -16.04 -6.59
C VAL A 39 -4.80 -17.25 -5.90
N VAL A 40 -4.32 -18.43 -6.25
CA VAL A 40 -4.70 -19.69 -5.61
C VAL A 40 -3.50 -20.22 -4.84
N ILE A 41 -3.67 -20.47 -3.55
CA ILE A 41 -2.66 -21.06 -2.68
C ILE A 41 -3.25 -22.37 -2.16
N GLU A 42 -2.99 -23.48 -2.83
CA GLU A 42 -3.67 -24.76 -2.62
C GLU A 42 -5.21 -24.64 -2.69
N ASP A 43 -5.88 -24.63 -1.55
CA ASP A 43 -7.34 -24.52 -1.41
C ASP A 43 -7.83 -23.09 -1.11
N VAL A 44 -6.91 -22.13 -0.94
CA VAL A 44 -7.25 -20.73 -0.67
C VAL A 44 -7.26 -19.92 -1.97
N LEU A 45 -8.44 -19.42 -2.34
CA LEU A 45 -8.63 -18.50 -3.46
C LEU A 45 -8.65 -17.07 -2.96
N LEU A 46 -7.73 -16.23 -3.44
CA LEU A 46 -7.65 -14.78 -3.19
C LEU A 46 -8.20 -14.03 -4.40
N ASN A 47 -9.35 -13.42 -4.24
CA ASN A 47 -10.00 -12.55 -5.21
C ASN A 47 -10.84 -11.48 -4.47
N PRO A 48 -11.54 -10.56 -5.18
CA PRO A 48 -12.32 -9.52 -4.51
C PRO A 48 -13.39 -10.07 -3.56
N GLU A 49 -14.04 -11.16 -3.91
CA GLU A 49 -15.16 -11.76 -3.17
C GLU A 49 -14.70 -12.44 -1.88
N SER A 50 -13.52 -13.07 -1.91
CA SER A 50 -12.99 -13.84 -0.77
C SER A 50 -12.18 -12.99 0.21
N ALA A 51 -11.68 -11.83 -0.22
CA ALA A 51 -10.73 -11.02 0.55
C ALA A 51 -11.25 -10.65 1.95
N TYR A 52 -12.51 -10.22 2.07
CA TYR A 52 -13.09 -9.87 3.36
C TYR A 52 -13.12 -11.06 4.34
N SER A 53 -13.65 -12.18 3.89
CA SER A 53 -13.76 -13.39 4.73
C SER A 53 -12.38 -13.90 5.16
N ILE A 54 -11.39 -13.88 4.29
CA ILE A 54 -10.02 -14.30 4.61
C ILE A 54 -9.39 -13.36 5.66
N ILE A 55 -9.58 -12.05 5.53
CA ILE A 55 -8.96 -11.07 6.43
C ILE A 55 -9.64 -11.07 7.81
N PHE A 56 -10.97 -11.13 7.87
CA PHE A 56 -11.71 -10.84 9.10
C PHE A 56 -12.46 -12.04 9.72
N GLU A 57 -12.78 -13.10 8.97
CA GLU A 57 -13.66 -14.16 9.43
C GLU A 57 -12.97 -15.52 9.55
N SER A 58 -12.05 -15.86 8.66
CA SER A 58 -11.45 -17.20 8.57
C SER A 58 -10.51 -17.55 9.72
N GLY A 59 -10.08 -16.58 10.51
CA GLY A 59 -9.05 -16.76 11.52
C GLY A 59 -7.62 -16.86 10.98
N ALA A 60 -7.43 -16.87 9.66
CA ALA A 60 -6.10 -16.93 9.02
C ALA A 60 -5.16 -15.80 9.49
N MET A 61 -5.71 -14.60 9.70
CA MET A 61 -4.92 -13.46 10.19
C MET A 61 -4.56 -13.54 11.67
N SER A 62 -5.14 -14.44 12.45
CA SER A 62 -4.85 -14.59 13.89
C SER A 62 -3.49 -15.24 14.16
N SER A 63 -3.00 -16.05 13.21
CA SER A 63 -1.73 -16.78 13.33
C SER A 63 -0.51 -15.96 12.91
N ILE A 64 -0.71 -14.81 12.25
CA ILE A 64 0.36 -13.97 11.72
C ILE A 64 0.77 -12.85 12.69
N GLY A 65 1.98 -12.31 12.49
CA GLY A 65 2.51 -11.23 13.33
C GLY A 65 1.62 -9.97 13.30
N LYS A 66 1.42 -9.36 14.47
CA LYS A 66 0.55 -8.18 14.68
C LYS A 66 0.76 -7.05 13.66
N LYS A 67 2.01 -6.78 13.27
CA LYS A 67 2.33 -5.72 12.30
C LYS A 67 1.75 -6.03 10.93
N LEU A 68 2.03 -7.22 10.40
CA LEU A 68 1.56 -7.63 9.07
C LEU A 68 0.03 -7.67 9.01
N ARG A 69 -0.61 -8.22 10.05
CA ARG A 69 -2.07 -8.21 10.15
C ARG A 69 -2.64 -6.81 10.09
N LYS A 70 -2.09 -5.89 10.89
CA LYS A 70 -2.51 -4.49 10.91
C LYS A 70 -2.35 -3.81 9.55
N ASP A 71 -1.25 -4.07 8.85
CA ASP A 71 -1.01 -3.51 7.52
C ASP A 71 -2.02 -4.05 6.49
N VAL A 72 -2.37 -5.34 6.54
CA VAL A 72 -3.38 -5.95 5.67
C VAL A 72 -4.78 -5.40 5.95
N GLU A 73 -5.20 -5.37 7.23
CA GLU A 73 -6.50 -4.85 7.63
C GLU A 73 -6.66 -3.36 7.23
N ALA A 74 -5.64 -2.54 7.50
CA ALA A 74 -5.66 -1.11 7.17
C ALA A 74 -5.73 -0.87 5.65
N GLN A 75 -4.98 -1.61 4.84
CA GLN A 75 -5.05 -1.48 3.37
C GLN A 75 -6.44 -1.85 2.83
N TYR A 76 -7.03 -2.94 3.35
CA TYR A 76 -8.39 -3.32 2.96
C TYR A 76 -9.39 -2.21 3.29
N GLU A 77 -9.38 -1.72 4.52
CA GLU A 77 -10.29 -0.65 4.97
C GLU A 77 -10.13 0.64 4.15
N LEU A 78 -8.89 1.06 3.85
CA LEU A 78 -8.60 2.23 3.00
C LEU A 78 -9.18 2.14 1.60
N LEU A 79 -9.33 0.93 1.06
CA LEU A 79 -9.80 0.71 -0.32
C LEU A 79 -11.31 0.45 -0.42
N VAL A 80 -11.95 0.03 0.69
CA VAL A 80 -13.35 -0.43 0.68
C VAL A 80 -14.28 0.51 1.44
N LEU A 81 -13.78 1.16 2.49
CA LEU A 81 -14.59 2.08 3.30
C LEU A 81 -14.64 3.49 2.69
N GLY A 82 -15.62 4.28 3.09
CA GLY A 82 -15.83 5.66 2.65
C GLY A 82 -15.74 6.69 3.78
N GLU A 83 -16.10 7.92 3.48
CA GLU A 83 -16.02 9.06 4.43
C GLU A 83 -16.83 8.84 5.71
N GLU A 84 -17.98 8.19 5.61
CA GLU A 84 -18.82 7.85 6.77
C GLU A 84 -18.11 6.91 7.77
N GLN A 85 -17.13 6.12 7.28
CA GLN A 85 -16.31 5.24 8.10
C GLN A 85 -14.91 5.84 8.36
N GLY A 86 -14.73 7.15 8.11
CA GLY A 86 -13.49 7.89 8.37
C GLY A 86 -12.38 7.66 7.36
N VAL A 87 -12.70 7.20 6.15
CA VAL A 87 -11.75 7.07 5.04
C VAL A 87 -12.00 8.17 4.01
N PHE A 88 -11.01 8.98 3.77
CA PHE A 88 -11.01 10.08 2.80
C PHE A 88 -10.07 9.77 1.66
N SER A 89 -10.43 10.17 0.44
CA SER A 89 -9.57 9.99 -0.73
C SER A 89 -9.51 11.24 -1.57
N LYS A 90 -8.33 11.45 -2.21
CA LYS A 90 -8.09 12.60 -3.08
C LYS A 90 -7.17 12.23 -4.23
N ASP A 91 -7.53 12.68 -5.43
CA ASP A 91 -6.63 12.67 -6.58
C ASP A 91 -5.75 13.90 -6.53
N LEU A 92 -4.45 13.70 -6.57
CA LEU A 92 -3.43 14.75 -6.58
C LEU A 92 -2.66 14.71 -7.90
N LEU A 93 -2.24 15.89 -8.37
CA LEU A 93 -1.39 16.01 -9.55
C LEU A 93 0.02 16.41 -9.13
N ILE A 94 0.98 15.59 -9.47
CA ILE A 94 2.40 15.81 -9.25
C ILE A 94 3.01 16.32 -10.57
N ASP A 95 3.85 17.36 -10.48
CA ASP A 95 4.40 18.03 -11.69
C ASP A 95 3.29 18.44 -12.68
N GLY A 96 2.11 18.83 -12.16
CA GLY A 96 0.96 19.29 -12.91
C GLY A 96 0.24 18.24 -13.78
N THR A 97 0.80 17.06 -13.99
CA THR A 97 0.30 16.06 -14.95
C THR A 97 0.20 14.65 -14.38
N ASN A 98 1.07 14.29 -13.44
CA ASN A 98 1.18 12.92 -12.94
C ASN A 98 0.17 12.67 -11.83
N LYS A 99 -0.90 11.97 -12.15
CA LYS A 99 -1.95 11.64 -11.20
C LYS A 99 -1.52 10.57 -10.22
N ILE A 100 -1.76 10.84 -8.93
CA ILE A 100 -1.76 9.85 -7.86
C ILE A 100 -3.11 9.91 -7.12
N THR A 101 -3.53 8.82 -6.49
CA THR A 101 -4.70 8.80 -5.61
C THR A 101 -4.25 8.44 -4.20
N VAL A 102 -4.56 9.29 -3.24
CA VAL A 102 -4.21 9.07 -1.83
C VAL A 102 -5.47 8.78 -1.03
N TYR A 103 -5.41 7.74 -0.21
CA TYR A 103 -6.43 7.36 0.76
C TYR A 103 -5.89 7.57 2.15
N VAL A 104 -6.69 8.14 3.05
CA VAL A 104 -6.33 8.36 4.45
C VAL A 104 -7.47 7.93 5.34
N LYS A 105 -7.20 7.07 6.32
CA LYS A 105 -8.11 6.72 7.39
C LYS A 105 -7.64 7.32 8.69
N LYS A 106 -8.50 8.11 9.34
CA LYS A 106 -8.29 8.58 10.71
C LYS A 106 -8.90 7.60 11.70
N TYR A 107 -8.27 7.49 12.86
CA TYR A 107 -8.75 6.65 13.94
C TYR A 107 -9.03 7.50 15.19
N SER A 108 -10.03 7.09 15.97
CA SER A 108 -10.25 7.64 17.30
C SER A 108 -9.11 7.25 18.25
N SER A 109 -8.99 7.94 19.39
CA SER A 109 -8.02 7.58 20.43
C SER A 109 -8.19 6.13 20.94
N ARG A 110 -9.43 5.62 20.93
CA ARG A 110 -9.76 4.23 21.33
C ARG A 110 -9.30 3.19 20.32
N GLU A 111 -9.16 3.57 19.06
CA GLU A 111 -8.73 2.69 17.96
C GLU A 111 -7.29 2.94 17.52
N SER A 112 -6.55 3.74 18.28
CA SER A 112 -5.18 4.18 17.92
C SER A 112 -4.19 3.02 17.73
N ASP A 113 -4.47 1.88 18.32
CA ASP A 113 -3.67 0.66 18.17
C ASP A 113 -3.82 0.00 16.79
N ARG A 114 -4.88 0.34 16.04
CA ARG A 114 -5.13 -0.11 14.65
C ARG A 114 -4.37 0.75 13.63
N ALA A 115 -4.00 1.97 13.97
CA ALA A 115 -3.31 2.90 13.08
C ALA A 115 -1.91 2.41 12.71
N THR A 116 -1.56 2.43 11.42
CA THR A 116 -0.23 2.02 10.93
C THR A 116 0.79 3.16 11.01
N LYS A 117 0.33 4.41 10.99
CA LYS A 117 1.12 5.65 11.03
C LYS A 117 2.15 5.76 9.89
N HIS A 118 1.80 5.24 8.74
CA HIS A 118 2.57 5.37 7.51
C HIS A 118 1.65 5.37 6.29
N CYS A 119 2.18 5.82 5.16
CA CYS A 119 1.53 5.72 3.85
C CYS A 119 2.15 4.57 3.07
N VAL A 120 1.33 3.60 2.67
CA VAL A 120 1.74 2.50 1.80
C VAL A 120 1.82 3.01 0.36
N MET A 121 2.96 2.80 -0.31
CA MET A 121 3.21 3.26 -1.66
C MET A 121 2.97 2.12 -2.65
N ILE A 122 1.94 2.27 -3.46
CA ILE A 122 1.53 1.32 -4.51
C ILE A 122 1.81 1.96 -5.86
N ARG A 123 2.52 1.29 -6.75
CA ARG A 123 2.67 1.75 -8.13
C ARG A 123 1.99 0.81 -9.12
N HIS A 124 1.64 1.32 -10.28
CA HIS A 124 1.15 0.50 -11.40
C HIS A 124 2.17 -0.60 -11.77
N PRO A 125 1.76 -1.89 -11.95
CA PRO A 125 0.40 -2.43 -12.03
C PRO A 125 -0.24 -2.85 -10.70
N TYR A 126 -0.15 -2.05 -9.65
CA TYR A 126 -0.76 -2.23 -8.33
C TYR A 126 0.00 -3.16 -7.39
N MET A 127 1.32 -3.04 -7.43
CA MET A 127 2.21 -3.69 -6.47
C MET A 127 2.68 -2.68 -5.41
N LYS A 128 2.66 -3.12 -4.15
CA LYS A 128 3.30 -2.36 -3.06
C LYS A 128 4.81 -2.37 -3.25
N ILE A 129 5.42 -1.19 -3.16
CA ILE A 129 6.88 -1.05 -3.21
C ILE A 129 7.44 -0.80 -1.81
N THR A 130 6.98 0.26 -1.17
CA THR A 130 7.53 0.68 0.12
C THR A 130 6.44 1.41 0.93
N TYR A 131 6.82 2.02 2.01
CA TYR A 131 5.97 2.96 2.73
C TYR A 131 6.77 4.17 3.20
N THR A 132 6.12 5.32 3.26
CA THR A 132 6.67 6.55 3.83
C THR A 132 6.14 6.74 5.24
N LYS A 133 6.99 7.20 6.15
CA LYS A 133 6.56 7.59 7.49
C LYS A 133 6.04 9.02 7.41
N GLY A 134 4.81 9.24 7.83
CA GLY A 134 4.30 10.59 7.99
C GLY A 134 4.78 11.24 9.28
N HIS A 135 4.62 12.55 9.34
CA HIS A 135 5.08 13.36 10.46
C HIS A 135 4.01 13.57 11.55
N SER A 136 2.78 13.10 11.35
CA SER A 136 1.68 13.30 12.30
C SER A 136 1.78 12.39 13.53
N PHE A 137 1.48 12.98 14.71
CA PHE A 137 1.33 12.24 15.96
C PHE A 137 -0.06 11.59 16.10
N LEU A 138 -1.05 12.06 15.35
CA LEU A 138 -2.41 11.52 15.38
C LEU A 138 -2.46 10.11 14.75
N PRO A 139 -3.38 9.25 15.21
CA PRO A 139 -3.50 7.90 14.68
C PRO A 139 -4.16 7.90 13.30
N TYR A 140 -3.42 7.46 12.28
CA TYR A 140 -3.91 7.32 10.91
C TYR A 140 -3.29 6.10 10.23
N SER A 141 -3.89 5.71 9.11
CA SER A 141 -3.29 4.85 8.07
C SER A 141 -3.50 5.51 6.73
N ALA A 142 -2.55 5.37 5.82
CA ALA A 142 -2.66 5.94 4.47
C ALA A 142 -2.14 4.99 3.41
N LEU A 143 -2.61 5.20 2.16
CA LEU A 143 -2.21 4.46 0.98
C LEU A 143 -2.20 5.40 -0.22
N CYS A 144 -1.13 5.36 -1.00
CA CYS A 144 -0.98 6.11 -2.23
C CYS A 144 -0.89 5.18 -3.42
N ILE A 145 -1.74 5.39 -4.42
CA ILE A 145 -1.68 4.68 -5.71
C ILE A 145 -1.09 5.61 -6.76
N ILE A 146 0.08 5.25 -7.27
CA ILE A 146 0.73 5.90 -8.39
C ILE A 146 0.23 5.23 -9.67
N HIS A 147 -0.48 6.00 -10.50
CA HIS A 147 -1.08 5.49 -11.73
C HIS A 147 -0.04 5.32 -12.84
N GLN A 148 -0.44 4.71 -13.96
CA GLN A 148 0.41 4.56 -15.15
C GLN A 148 0.62 5.94 -15.79
N ASN A 149 1.77 6.56 -15.53
CA ASN A 149 2.18 7.89 -16.00
C ASN A 149 3.71 8.00 -15.97
N GLU A 150 4.26 9.16 -16.33
CA GLU A 150 5.72 9.39 -16.32
C GLU A 150 6.34 9.25 -14.93
N LEU A 151 5.64 9.67 -13.88
CA LEU A 151 6.09 9.47 -12.49
C LEU A 151 6.29 7.99 -12.19
N ASN A 152 5.34 7.13 -12.59
CA ASN A 152 5.46 5.68 -12.41
C ASN A 152 6.72 5.13 -13.10
N GLU A 153 7.03 5.57 -14.32
CA GLU A 153 8.22 5.13 -15.05
C GLU A 153 9.51 5.63 -14.39
N SER A 154 9.55 6.88 -13.95
CA SER A 154 10.70 7.45 -13.23
C SER A 154 10.96 6.71 -11.91
N LEU A 155 9.92 6.39 -11.15
CA LEU A 155 10.05 5.62 -9.90
C LEU A 155 10.46 4.17 -10.15
N ARG A 156 9.97 3.56 -11.23
CA ARG A 156 10.35 2.21 -11.65
C ARG A 156 11.84 2.12 -12.01
N ALA A 157 12.40 3.16 -12.63
CA ALA A 157 13.82 3.21 -13.00
C ALA A 157 14.77 3.19 -11.78
N ILE A 158 14.30 3.69 -10.64
CA ILE A 158 15.07 3.69 -9.38
C ILE A 158 14.69 2.59 -8.39
N GLU A 159 13.80 1.69 -8.78
CA GLU A 159 13.36 0.58 -7.93
C GLU A 159 14.47 -0.45 -7.77
N ASN A 160 14.65 -0.97 -6.55
CA ASN A 160 15.61 -2.02 -6.29
C ASN A 160 15.18 -3.37 -6.90
N PRO A 161 16.10 -4.35 -7.11
CA PRO A 161 15.77 -5.63 -7.72
C PRO A 161 14.71 -6.46 -6.96
N GLN A 162 14.55 -6.22 -5.66
CA GLN A 162 13.55 -6.88 -4.82
C GLN A 162 12.18 -6.21 -4.86
N HIS A 163 12.04 -5.08 -5.58
CA HIS A 163 10.80 -4.29 -5.65
C HIS A 163 10.27 -3.86 -4.28
N THR A 164 11.17 -3.47 -3.37
CA THR A 164 10.83 -3.11 -1.98
C THR A 164 11.25 -1.72 -1.57
N ASP A 165 11.96 -0.99 -2.43
CA ASP A 165 12.37 0.39 -2.17
C ASP A 165 12.79 1.12 -3.46
N TRP A 166 12.83 2.45 -3.38
CA TRP A 166 13.32 3.36 -4.42
C TRP A 166 14.70 3.90 -4.06
N GLU A 167 15.70 3.52 -4.86
CA GLU A 167 17.10 3.84 -4.64
C GLU A 167 17.59 4.89 -5.63
N ILE A 168 17.55 6.16 -5.24
CA ILE A 168 17.98 7.30 -6.07
C ILE A 168 19.43 7.16 -6.59
N LYS A 169 20.30 6.43 -5.88
CA LYS A 169 21.68 6.16 -6.31
C LYS A 169 21.78 5.41 -7.63
N ARG A 170 20.71 4.75 -8.08
CA ARG A 170 20.65 4.06 -9.38
C ARG A 170 20.75 5.03 -10.57
N LEU A 171 20.60 6.34 -10.33
CA LEU A 171 20.77 7.42 -11.30
C LEU A 171 22.09 8.19 -11.11
N ASP A 172 23.09 7.62 -10.48
CA ASP A 172 24.37 8.32 -10.23
C ASP A 172 25.11 8.68 -11.53
N GLU A 173 24.91 7.91 -12.60
CA GLU A 173 25.49 8.15 -13.92
C GLU A 173 24.72 9.21 -14.73
N ASP A 174 23.50 9.62 -14.30
CA ASP A 174 22.70 10.68 -14.91
C ASP A 174 22.31 11.75 -13.85
N PRO A 175 23.18 12.76 -13.63
CA PRO A 175 22.92 13.79 -12.64
C PRO A 175 21.68 14.64 -12.91
N ALA A 176 21.30 14.82 -14.18
CA ALA A 176 20.12 15.60 -14.57
C ALA A 176 18.83 14.87 -14.21
N GLU A 177 18.71 13.60 -14.61
CA GLU A 177 17.56 12.76 -14.27
C GLU A 177 17.49 12.49 -12.75
N LYS A 178 18.63 12.30 -12.10
CA LYS A 178 18.71 12.19 -10.64
C LYS A 178 18.14 13.42 -9.92
N LYS A 179 18.47 14.63 -10.39
CA LYS A 179 17.94 15.87 -9.83
C LYS A 179 16.44 15.99 -10.05
N ARG A 180 15.97 15.69 -11.27
CA ARG A 180 14.54 15.70 -11.63
C ARG A 180 13.76 14.71 -10.77
N THR A 181 14.18 13.46 -10.69
CA THR A 181 13.50 12.41 -9.93
C THR A 181 13.44 12.73 -8.44
N LYS A 182 14.52 13.32 -7.88
CA LYS A 182 14.51 13.81 -6.49
C LYS A 182 13.47 14.91 -6.27
N ALA A 183 13.36 15.86 -7.21
CA ALA A 183 12.41 16.98 -7.09
C ALA A 183 10.96 16.48 -7.14
N ILE A 184 10.63 15.64 -8.13
CA ILE A 184 9.28 15.06 -8.29
C ILE A 184 8.92 14.17 -7.09
N ARG A 185 9.84 13.34 -6.61
CA ARG A 185 9.60 12.52 -5.42
C ARG A 185 9.32 13.37 -4.18
N ARG A 186 10.10 14.44 -3.97
CA ARG A 186 9.86 15.37 -2.86
C ARG A 186 8.51 16.07 -2.96
N GLU A 187 8.10 16.48 -4.16
CA GLU A 187 6.78 17.06 -4.40
C GLU A 187 5.67 16.06 -4.06
N MET A 188 5.81 14.80 -4.51
CA MET A 188 4.88 13.73 -4.19
C MET A 188 4.78 13.49 -2.67
N ASP A 189 5.92 13.36 -1.99
CA ASP A 189 5.96 13.12 -0.55
C ASP A 189 5.29 14.28 0.21
N ASN A 190 5.57 15.53 -0.15
CA ASN A 190 4.94 16.71 0.44
C ASN A 190 3.42 16.74 0.18
N ALA A 191 2.97 16.48 -1.04
CA ALA A 191 1.55 16.48 -1.38
C ALA A 191 0.77 15.40 -0.62
N ILE A 192 1.38 14.25 -0.36
CA ILE A 192 0.80 13.18 0.47
C ILE A 192 0.71 13.64 1.93
N ASP A 193 1.78 14.20 2.48
CA ASP A 193 1.81 14.67 3.86
C ASP A 193 0.79 15.81 4.08
N ASP A 194 0.69 16.76 3.15
CA ASP A 194 -0.29 17.86 3.20
C ASP A 194 -1.73 17.33 3.24
N PHE A 195 -2.04 16.33 2.41
CA PHE A 195 -3.37 15.73 2.42
C PHE A 195 -3.66 14.94 3.70
N ILE A 196 -2.68 14.21 4.23
CA ILE A 196 -2.80 13.53 5.52
C ILE A 196 -3.13 14.54 6.63
N GLU A 197 -2.39 15.65 6.70
CA GLU A 197 -2.62 16.71 7.70
C GLU A 197 -3.98 17.39 7.49
N GLU A 198 -4.41 17.67 6.25
CA GLU A 198 -5.74 18.20 5.92
C GLU A 198 -6.85 17.33 6.53
N VAL A 199 -6.80 16.00 6.30
CA VAL A 199 -7.78 15.04 6.83
C VAL A 199 -7.76 14.99 8.36
N LEU A 200 -6.57 15.03 8.97
CA LEU A 200 -6.43 14.92 10.42
C LEU A 200 -6.86 16.21 11.15
N GLN A 201 -6.74 17.38 10.51
CA GLN A 201 -7.15 18.67 11.09
C GLN A 201 -8.65 18.93 11.03
N GLN A 202 -9.35 18.43 10.00
CA GLN A 202 -10.82 18.56 9.88
C GLN A 202 -11.58 18.07 11.11
N SER A 203 -10.96 17.23 11.95
CA SER A 203 -11.56 16.66 13.18
C SER A 203 -11.41 17.55 14.42
N ARG A 204 -10.74 18.69 14.35
CA ARG A 204 -10.57 19.62 15.48
C ARG A 204 -11.62 20.72 15.49
N SER A 205 -12.45 20.78 14.44
CA SER A 205 -13.47 21.82 14.25
C SER A 205 -14.90 21.35 14.56
N GLU A 206 -15.08 20.08 14.95
CA GLU A 206 -16.31 19.49 15.48
C GLU A 206 -16.11 19.16 16.99
#